data_0cb659ed01562f031a47fc9acc01c64a
#
_entry.id   0cb659ed01562f031a47fc9acc01c64a
#
_cell.length_a   1.000
_cell.length_b   1.000
_cell.length_c   1.000
_cell.angle_alpha   90.00
_cell.angle_beta   90.00
_cell.angle_gamma   90.00
#
_symmetry.space_group_name_H-M   'P 1'
#
loop_
_entity.id
_entity.type
_entity.pdbx_description
1 polymer ?
#
loop_
_entity_poly.entity_id
_entity_poly.type
_entity_poly.pdbx_seq_one_letter_code
_entity_poly.pdbx_strand_id
1 'polypeptide(L)'
;MKKLIFLIVLFIVVKTSPAQDKQQVEKACMNYIEGFYEGDTTKLIAAFKPTMYKIGYWKNKNTGAYDFDGQMTYRQALDYAKNVKEKKNFPKSDAPKKVEVLDVGNTIASAKVTAWWGIDYILLSKQNGKWLIEQVLWEGPPEK
;
A
#
# COMPACT_ATOMS: atom_id res chain seq x y z
N MET A 1 -38.68 -26.19 36.89
CA MET A 1 -38.58 -26.22 35.40
C MET A 1 -37.65 -25.11 34.93
N LYS A 2 -36.39 -25.46 34.59
CA LYS A 2 -35.38 -24.47 34.13
C LYS A 2 -35.57 -24.27 32.62
N LYS A 3 -35.99 -23.05 32.21
CA LYS A 3 -36.07 -22.65 30.80
C LYS A 3 -34.66 -22.35 30.28
N LEU A 4 -34.12 -23.20 29.42
CA LEU A 4 -32.87 -23.04 28.70
C LEU A 4 -33.12 -22.06 27.54
N ILE A 5 -32.64 -20.81 27.67
CA ILE A 5 -32.69 -19.82 26.57
C ILE A 5 -31.52 -20.11 25.66
N PHE A 6 -31.82 -20.66 24.48
CA PHE A 6 -30.83 -20.87 23.41
C PHE A 6 -30.58 -19.53 22.69
N LEU A 7 -29.46 -18.89 22.99
CA LEU A 7 -29.03 -17.65 22.29
C LEU A 7 -28.45 -18.04 20.93
N ILE A 8 -29.25 -17.87 19.87
CA ILE A 8 -28.78 -18.07 18.49
C ILE A 8 -27.96 -16.83 18.12
N VAL A 9 -26.62 -16.95 18.11
CA VAL A 9 -25.73 -15.94 17.57
C VAL A 9 -25.76 -16.04 16.04
N LEU A 10 -26.50 -15.12 15.42
CA LEU A 10 -26.56 -15.02 13.96
C LEU A 10 -25.25 -14.41 13.45
N PHE A 11 -24.35 -15.22 12.89
CA PHE A 11 -23.17 -14.74 12.19
C PHE A 11 -23.58 -14.11 10.86
N ILE A 12 -23.70 -12.77 10.83
CA ILE A 12 -23.93 -12.02 9.60
C ILE A 12 -22.60 -11.96 8.84
N VAL A 13 -22.45 -12.80 7.82
CA VAL A 13 -21.35 -12.67 6.85
C VAL A 13 -21.65 -11.46 5.96
N VAL A 14 -21.06 -10.33 6.31
CA VAL A 14 -21.16 -9.11 5.48
C VAL A 14 -20.30 -9.32 4.24
N LYS A 15 -20.93 -9.62 3.11
CA LYS A 15 -20.26 -9.58 1.79
C LYS A 15 -20.03 -8.13 1.41
N THR A 16 -18.78 -7.73 1.22
CA THR A 16 -18.44 -6.41 0.67
C THR A 16 -18.88 -6.30 -0.78
N SER A 17 -19.36 -5.11 -1.18
CA SER A 17 -19.70 -4.85 -2.59
C SER A 17 -18.42 -4.56 -3.40
N PRO A 18 -18.41 -4.75 -4.74
CA PRO A 18 -17.27 -4.39 -5.59
C PRO A 18 -16.84 -2.93 -5.44
N ALA A 19 -17.80 -2.01 -5.27
CA ALA A 19 -17.50 -0.59 -5.03
C ALA A 19 -16.79 -0.36 -3.69
N GLN A 20 -17.19 -1.09 -2.65
CA GLN A 20 -16.56 -1.04 -1.33
C GLN A 20 -15.14 -1.63 -1.37
N ASP A 21 -14.93 -2.70 -2.11
CA ASP A 21 -13.60 -3.28 -2.30
C ASP A 21 -12.67 -2.32 -3.03
N LYS A 22 -13.13 -1.63 -4.08
CA LYS A 22 -12.36 -0.61 -4.77
C LYS A 22 -11.92 0.52 -3.83
N GLN A 23 -12.81 1.03 -2.98
CA GLN A 23 -12.49 2.05 -1.98
C GLN A 23 -11.47 1.57 -0.95
N GLN A 24 -11.54 0.31 -0.54
CA GLN A 24 -10.58 -0.26 0.40
C GLN A 24 -9.20 -0.45 -0.23
N VAL A 25 -9.11 -0.84 -1.50
CA VAL A 25 -7.86 -0.90 -2.27
C VAL A 25 -7.24 0.49 -2.38
N GLU A 26 -8.03 1.50 -2.75
CA GLU A 26 -7.60 2.89 -2.81
C GLU A 26 -7.08 3.38 -1.45
N LYS A 27 -7.79 3.08 -0.36
CA LYS A 27 -7.37 3.42 1.00
C LYS A 27 -6.05 2.74 1.39
N ALA A 28 -5.85 1.47 1.05
CA ALA A 28 -4.58 0.79 1.31
C ALA A 28 -3.42 1.46 0.57
N CYS A 29 -3.60 1.82 -0.70
CA CYS A 29 -2.60 2.55 -1.48
C CYS A 29 -2.37 3.97 -0.96
N MET A 30 -3.40 4.66 -0.47
CA MET A 30 -3.24 5.98 0.14
C MET A 30 -2.47 5.91 1.47
N ASN A 31 -2.79 4.93 2.32
CA ASN A 31 -2.02 4.67 3.54
C ASN A 31 -0.53 4.37 3.25
N TYR A 32 -0.24 3.70 2.14
CA TYR A 32 1.11 3.46 1.67
C TYR A 32 1.85 4.78 1.35
N ILE A 33 1.25 5.67 0.55
CA ILE A 33 1.84 6.96 0.21
C ILE A 33 2.05 7.80 1.47
N GLU A 34 1.00 7.98 2.24
CA GLU A 34 1.01 8.81 3.45
C GLU A 34 1.93 8.26 4.52
N GLY A 35 2.00 6.94 4.67
CA GLY A 35 2.92 6.30 5.61
C GLY A 35 4.38 6.67 5.33
N PHE A 36 4.80 6.70 4.07
CA PHE A 36 6.13 7.15 3.70
C PHE A 36 6.30 8.67 3.78
N TYR A 37 5.29 9.45 3.38
CA TYR A 37 5.36 10.91 3.37
C TYR A 37 5.44 11.50 4.78
N GLU A 38 4.68 10.95 5.71
CA GLU A 38 4.54 11.45 7.07
C GLU A 38 5.47 10.73 8.07
N GLY A 39 6.14 9.65 7.59
CA GLY A 39 6.90 8.77 8.46
C GLY A 39 6.00 8.00 9.45
N ASP A 40 4.75 7.73 9.05
CA ASP A 40 3.77 7.05 9.88
C ASP A 40 3.77 5.53 9.63
N THR A 41 4.47 4.82 10.52
CA THR A 41 4.55 3.35 10.47
C THR A 41 3.19 2.67 10.68
N THR A 42 2.23 3.32 11.38
CA THR A 42 0.90 2.76 11.62
C THR A 42 0.13 2.64 10.30
N LYS A 43 0.23 3.65 9.43
CA LYS A 43 -0.35 3.63 8.09
C LYS A 43 0.27 2.52 7.23
N LEU A 44 1.59 2.35 7.27
CA LEU A 44 2.27 1.28 6.54
C LEU A 44 1.87 -0.12 7.04
N ILE A 45 1.78 -0.31 8.36
CA ILE A 45 1.31 -1.56 8.96
C ILE A 45 -0.13 -1.88 8.52
N ALA A 46 -0.99 -0.86 8.41
CA ALA A 46 -2.36 -1.04 7.93
C ALA A 46 -2.47 -1.33 6.42
N ALA A 47 -1.45 -0.92 5.64
CA ALA A 47 -1.42 -1.10 4.18
C ALA A 47 -0.73 -2.39 3.74
N PHE A 48 0.31 -2.81 4.45
CA PHE A 48 1.20 -3.86 4.01
C PHE A 48 0.89 -5.23 4.61
N LYS A 49 1.08 -6.27 3.82
CA LYS A 49 1.28 -7.61 4.34
C LYS A 49 2.72 -7.73 4.88
N PRO A 50 2.95 -8.41 6.03
CA PRO A 50 4.31 -8.55 6.59
C PRO A 50 5.33 -9.24 5.68
N THR A 51 4.87 -9.97 4.66
CA THR A 51 5.71 -10.64 3.65
C THR A 51 5.94 -9.81 2.39
N MET A 52 5.41 -8.57 2.35
CA MET A 52 5.55 -7.71 1.18
C MET A 52 7.00 -7.39 0.87
N TYR A 53 7.26 -7.11 -0.39
CA TYR A 53 8.51 -6.52 -0.84
C TYR A 53 8.27 -5.49 -1.95
N LYS A 54 9.18 -4.53 -2.04
CA LYS A 54 9.18 -3.49 -3.07
C LYS A 54 10.48 -3.59 -3.85
N ILE A 55 10.36 -3.69 -5.18
CA ILE A 55 11.49 -3.71 -6.11
C ILE A 55 11.48 -2.42 -6.91
N GLY A 56 12.64 -1.82 -7.12
CA GLY A 56 12.76 -0.54 -7.78
C GLY A 56 13.82 -0.43 -8.84
N TYR A 57 13.57 0.52 -9.73
CA TYR A 57 14.48 0.92 -10.80
C TYR A 57 14.64 2.44 -10.77
N TRP A 58 15.88 2.90 -10.82
CA TRP A 58 16.20 4.32 -10.82
C TRP A 58 17.02 4.69 -12.03
N LYS A 59 16.77 5.86 -12.57
CA LYS A 59 17.52 6.35 -13.73
C LYS A 59 18.95 6.69 -13.33
N ASN A 60 19.90 6.02 -13.93
CA ASN A 60 21.32 6.32 -13.80
C ASN A 60 21.64 7.62 -14.54
N LYS A 61 22.11 8.62 -13.81
CA LYS A 61 22.41 9.94 -14.35
C LYS A 61 23.52 9.95 -15.39
N ASN A 62 24.43 8.96 -15.35
CA ASN A 62 25.57 8.89 -16.26
C ASN A 62 25.23 8.20 -17.58
N THR A 63 24.40 7.17 -17.53
CA THR A 63 24.06 6.34 -18.69
C THR A 63 22.68 6.66 -19.28
N GLY A 64 21.79 7.28 -18.50
CA GLY A 64 20.40 7.51 -18.87
C GLY A 64 19.53 6.24 -18.80
N ALA A 65 20.10 5.07 -18.52
CA ALA A 65 19.35 3.82 -18.37
C ALA A 65 18.68 3.71 -16.99
N TYR A 66 17.62 2.91 -16.92
CA TYR A 66 17.02 2.54 -15.63
C TYR A 66 17.72 1.28 -15.12
N ASP A 67 18.39 1.41 -13.99
CA ASP A 67 19.12 0.33 -13.33
C ASP A 67 18.32 -0.15 -12.11
N PHE A 68 18.54 -1.41 -11.74
CA PHE A 68 17.95 -1.98 -10.52
C PHE A 68 18.46 -1.22 -9.28
N ASP A 69 17.55 -0.62 -8.51
CA ASP A 69 17.87 0.19 -7.32
C ASP A 69 17.80 -0.62 -6.00
N GLY A 70 17.38 -1.88 -6.11
CA GLY A 70 17.32 -2.78 -4.96
C GLY A 70 15.94 -3.26 -4.60
N GLN A 71 15.89 -3.94 -3.47
CA GLN A 71 14.69 -4.50 -2.88
C GLN A 71 14.51 -3.97 -1.45
N MET A 72 13.28 -3.59 -1.11
CA MET A 72 12.88 -3.18 0.22
C MET A 72 11.87 -4.17 0.79
N THR A 73 12.18 -4.74 1.93
CA THR A 73 11.30 -5.61 2.72
C THR A 73 10.33 -4.78 3.58
N TYR A 74 9.29 -5.44 4.12
CA TYR A 74 8.37 -4.83 5.08
C TYR A 74 9.11 -4.12 6.24
N ARG A 75 10.10 -4.77 6.85
CA ARG A 75 10.86 -4.17 7.95
C ARG A 75 11.63 -2.94 7.52
N GLN A 76 12.32 -3.01 6.39
CA GLN A 76 13.04 -1.86 5.84
C GLN A 76 12.12 -0.69 5.50
N ALA A 77 10.88 -0.97 5.03
CA ALA A 77 9.89 0.07 4.78
C ALA A 77 9.48 0.80 6.08
N LEU A 78 9.26 0.05 7.17
CA LEU A 78 8.95 0.66 8.48
C LEU A 78 10.14 1.45 9.04
N ASP A 79 11.36 0.94 8.89
CA ASP A 79 12.58 1.62 9.36
C ASP A 79 12.82 2.90 8.54
N TYR A 80 12.56 2.86 7.22
CA TYR A 80 12.62 4.06 6.37
C TYR A 80 11.61 5.13 6.84
N ALA A 81 10.36 4.75 7.10
CA ALA A 81 9.34 5.69 7.58
C ALA A 81 9.72 6.31 8.93
N LYS A 82 10.26 5.53 9.87
CA LYS A 82 10.80 6.06 11.13
C LYS A 82 11.88 7.11 10.89
N ASN A 83 12.83 6.83 10.00
CA ASN A 83 13.88 7.77 9.63
C ASN A 83 13.34 9.07 9.03
N VAL A 84 12.30 8.98 8.18
CA VAL A 84 11.63 10.17 7.63
C VAL A 84 11.09 11.07 8.74
N LYS A 85 10.40 10.47 9.72
CA LYS A 85 9.84 11.19 10.86
C LYS A 85 10.91 11.79 11.78
N GLU A 86 11.91 11.00 12.15
CA GLU A 86 13.00 11.41 13.06
C GLU A 86 13.83 12.54 12.45
N LYS A 87 14.18 12.45 11.18
CA LYS A 87 14.97 13.45 10.46
C LYS A 87 14.14 14.60 9.91
N LYS A 88 12.80 14.55 10.07
CA LYS A 88 11.85 15.51 9.49
C LYS A 88 12.03 15.69 7.98
N ASN A 89 12.41 14.62 7.28
CA ASN A 89 12.66 14.62 5.84
C ASN A 89 11.37 14.37 5.05
N PHE A 90 10.40 15.28 5.24
CA PHE A 90 9.11 15.21 4.57
C PHE A 90 9.19 15.70 3.14
N PRO A 91 8.41 15.14 2.21
CA PRO A 91 8.30 15.68 0.86
C PRO A 91 7.65 17.07 0.89
N LYS A 92 7.78 17.80 -0.21
CA LYS A 92 7.10 19.09 -0.38
C LYS A 92 5.59 18.93 -0.25
N SER A 93 4.89 19.98 0.19
CA SER A 93 3.43 19.97 0.39
C SER A 93 2.63 19.72 -0.89
N ASP A 94 3.19 20.06 -2.04
CA ASP A 94 2.62 19.85 -3.39
C ASP A 94 3.05 18.52 -4.04
N ALA A 95 3.78 17.68 -3.32
CA ALA A 95 4.21 16.38 -3.82
C ALA A 95 3.00 15.51 -4.23
N PRO A 96 3.06 14.83 -5.39
CA PRO A 96 1.93 14.08 -5.92
C PRO A 96 1.51 12.93 -5.00
N LYS A 97 0.21 12.84 -4.74
CA LYS A 97 -0.44 11.73 -4.01
C LYS A 97 -1.60 11.21 -4.86
N LYS A 98 -1.30 10.43 -5.89
CA LYS A 98 -2.35 9.93 -6.79
C LYS A 98 -2.42 8.41 -6.72
N VAL A 99 -3.63 7.89 -6.55
CA VAL A 99 -3.96 6.47 -6.62
C VAL A 99 -4.93 6.26 -7.78
N GLU A 100 -4.65 5.27 -8.59
CA GLU A 100 -5.51 4.78 -9.67
C GLU A 100 -5.68 3.27 -9.48
N VAL A 101 -6.88 2.85 -9.06
CA VAL A 101 -7.21 1.42 -8.95
C VAL A 101 -7.47 0.91 -10.36
N LEU A 102 -6.63 -0.02 -10.82
CA LEU A 102 -6.66 -0.55 -12.19
C LEU A 102 -7.68 -1.67 -12.33
N ASP A 103 -7.67 -2.62 -11.38
CA ASP A 103 -8.61 -3.74 -11.38
C ASP A 103 -8.83 -4.29 -9.98
N VAL A 104 -10.02 -4.84 -9.72
CA VAL A 104 -10.40 -5.46 -8.44
C VAL A 104 -11.17 -6.75 -8.70
N GLY A 105 -10.52 -7.86 -8.39
CA GLY A 105 -11.15 -9.19 -8.36
C GLY A 105 -11.77 -9.51 -7.00
N ASN A 106 -12.09 -10.77 -6.76
CA ASN A 106 -12.68 -11.22 -5.50
C ASN A 106 -11.67 -11.19 -4.33
N THR A 107 -10.40 -11.50 -4.61
CA THR A 107 -9.34 -11.65 -3.59
C THR A 107 -8.03 -11.00 -3.99
N ILE A 108 -7.89 -10.53 -5.22
CA ILE A 108 -6.70 -9.84 -5.73
C ILE A 108 -7.09 -8.53 -6.39
N ALA A 109 -6.19 -7.55 -6.35
CA ALA A 109 -6.37 -6.26 -7.01
C ALA A 109 -5.03 -5.71 -7.50
N SER A 110 -5.11 -4.76 -8.43
CA SER A 110 -3.98 -3.98 -8.90
C SER A 110 -4.26 -2.49 -8.88
N ALA A 111 -3.23 -1.71 -8.61
CA ALA A 111 -3.30 -0.26 -8.59
C ALA A 111 -2.01 0.37 -9.14
N LYS A 112 -2.13 1.62 -9.62
CA LYS A 112 -1.01 2.48 -9.94
C LYS A 112 -0.98 3.64 -8.97
N VAL A 113 0.19 3.91 -8.42
CA VAL A 113 0.44 5.03 -7.53
C VAL A 113 1.42 5.98 -8.20
N THR A 114 1.17 7.30 -8.08
CA THR A 114 2.13 8.33 -8.45
C THR A 114 2.48 9.13 -7.19
N ALA A 115 3.76 9.13 -6.85
CA ALA A 115 4.32 9.77 -5.67
C ALA A 115 5.57 10.59 -6.04
N TRP A 116 6.17 11.29 -5.06
CA TRP A 116 7.36 12.12 -5.33
C TRP A 116 8.54 11.29 -5.85
N TRP A 117 8.61 10.00 -5.46
CA TRP A 117 9.68 9.10 -5.90
C TRP A 117 9.47 8.49 -7.29
N GLY A 118 8.29 8.64 -7.88
CA GLY A 118 7.98 8.11 -9.22
C GLY A 118 6.64 7.40 -9.29
N ILE A 119 6.61 6.28 -10.00
CA ILE A 119 5.42 5.48 -10.28
C ILE A 119 5.60 4.09 -9.64
N ASP A 120 4.57 3.62 -8.94
CA ASP A 120 4.49 2.25 -8.44
C ASP A 120 3.33 1.50 -9.10
N TYR A 121 3.57 0.27 -9.52
CA TYR A 121 2.55 -0.73 -9.79
C TYR A 121 2.44 -1.65 -8.58
N ILE A 122 1.23 -1.74 -8.04
CA ILE A 122 0.97 -2.39 -6.76
C ILE A 122 0.01 -3.56 -6.96
N LEU A 123 0.37 -4.72 -6.38
CA LEU A 123 -0.48 -5.89 -6.28
C LEU A 123 -0.95 -6.07 -4.84
N LEU A 124 -2.25 -6.29 -4.67
CA LEU A 124 -2.88 -6.45 -3.37
C LEU A 124 -3.63 -7.78 -3.29
N SER A 125 -3.77 -8.28 -2.06
CA SER A 125 -4.66 -9.40 -1.74
C SER A 125 -5.64 -9.05 -0.63
N LYS A 126 -6.82 -9.69 -0.66
CA LYS A 126 -7.84 -9.55 0.38
C LYS A 126 -7.70 -10.69 1.37
N GLN A 127 -7.37 -10.36 2.63
CA GLN A 127 -7.19 -11.32 3.70
C GLN A 127 -8.04 -10.91 4.92
N ASN A 128 -8.88 -11.81 5.40
CA ASN A 128 -9.78 -11.54 6.54
C ASN A 128 -10.59 -10.23 6.36
N GLY A 129 -11.07 -9.98 5.15
CA GLY A 129 -11.83 -8.79 4.81
C GLY A 129 -11.03 -7.49 4.64
N LYS A 130 -9.69 -7.54 4.70
CA LYS A 130 -8.79 -6.39 4.53
C LYS A 130 -7.97 -6.53 3.26
N TRP A 131 -7.83 -5.45 2.51
CA TRP A 131 -6.93 -5.37 1.36
C TRP A 131 -5.53 -4.96 1.81
N LEU A 132 -4.53 -5.80 1.50
CA LEU A 132 -3.14 -5.60 1.89
C LEU A 132 -2.23 -5.67 0.66
N ILE A 133 -1.22 -4.81 0.63
CA ILE A 133 -0.21 -4.78 -0.43
C ILE A 133 0.74 -5.98 -0.27
N GLU A 134 0.84 -6.78 -1.32
CA GLU A 134 1.71 -7.95 -1.42
C GLU A 134 3.04 -7.60 -2.09
N GLN A 135 2.97 -6.80 -3.16
CA GLN A 135 4.13 -6.46 -3.97
C GLN A 135 4.02 -5.06 -4.55
N VAL A 136 5.15 -4.38 -4.62
CA VAL A 136 5.32 -3.09 -5.30
C VAL A 136 6.47 -3.19 -6.28
N LEU A 137 6.22 -2.82 -7.53
CA LEU A 137 7.24 -2.61 -8.55
C LEU A 137 7.23 -1.12 -8.91
N TRP A 138 8.37 -0.44 -8.73
CA TRP A 138 8.43 1.00 -8.92
C TRP A 138 9.59 1.43 -9.82
N GLU A 139 9.44 2.57 -10.41
CA GLU A 139 10.50 3.28 -11.12
C GLU A 139 10.51 4.76 -10.75
N GLY A 140 11.69 5.37 -10.87
CA GLY A 140 11.88 6.80 -10.67
C GLY A 140 10.98 7.64 -11.57
N PRO A 141 10.84 8.97 -11.31
CA PRO A 141 9.95 9.82 -12.07
C PRO A 141 10.25 9.74 -13.57
N PRO A 142 9.21 9.63 -14.43
CA PRO A 142 9.41 9.74 -15.87
C PRO A 142 10.03 11.10 -16.22
N GLU A 143 10.82 11.13 -17.27
CA GLU A 143 11.33 12.40 -17.81
C GLU A 143 10.17 13.30 -18.24
N LYS A 144 10.34 14.58 -17.95
CA LYS A 144 9.43 15.62 -18.44
C LYS A 144 9.76 15.96 -19.89
#